data_318e9bd2a150791772055ad6e0642df7
#
_entry.id   318e9bd2a150791772055ad6e0642df7
#
_cell.length_a   1.000
_cell.length_b   1.000
_cell.length_c   1.000
_cell.angle_alpha   90.00
_cell.angle_beta   90.00
_cell.angle_gamma   90.00
#
_symmetry.space_group_name_H-M   'P 1'
#
loop_
_entity.id
_entity.type
_entity.pdbx_description
1 polymer ?
#
loop_
_entity_poly.entity_id
_entity_poly.type
_entity_poly.pdbx_seq_one_letter_code
_entity_poly.pdbx_strand_id
1 'polypeptide(L)'
;KEQYGDALDHYFRLGKNLNQRDTIAVRRMVDGYLKLMYPDGVFDKSELEEVLQISLEMRRRVKEQLKKLGGMEFYDVNFSYIDLEDMSEHYVSVPEQGGGKLIPDGMCNPGQVYTVSRGKSGMIGVFRLESQMLPGSGKFERTGLGSDRDCKESTNTAFNFLKANGKRISGGISTASKDYIINYQDLQGIGMTGKLALPTLIALCSIALGRPTVSTLAVLGEISISGTILKVDELANSLQVCLDSGAKKVLLPITSAADLGTVPPELVGSFNLIFYSSAEDAVFKALGVE
;
A
#
# COMPACT_ATOMS: atom_id res chain seq x y z
N LYS A 1 12.08 -10.82 -26.90
CA LYS A 1 11.62 -10.12 -25.67
C LYS A 1 12.26 -8.74 -25.49
N GLU A 2 13.59 -8.59 -25.68
CA GLU A 2 14.28 -7.30 -25.59
C GLU A 2 13.75 -6.29 -26.62
N GLN A 3 13.57 -6.69 -27.89
CA GLN A 3 13.06 -5.81 -28.95
C GLN A 3 11.61 -5.33 -28.70
N TYR A 4 10.80 -6.13 -28.02
CA TYR A 4 9.43 -5.78 -27.65
C TYR A 4 9.40 -4.70 -26.55
N GLY A 5 10.22 -4.86 -25.52
CA GLY A 5 10.37 -3.88 -24.46
C GLY A 5 10.81 -2.52 -25.00
N ASP A 6 11.89 -2.50 -25.78
CA ASP A 6 12.47 -1.27 -26.33
C ASP A 6 11.52 -0.50 -27.27
N ALA A 7 10.75 -1.22 -28.10
CA ALA A 7 9.78 -0.59 -28.99
C ALA A 7 8.62 0.04 -28.21
N LEU A 8 8.09 -0.63 -27.18
CA LEU A 8 7.08 -0.08 -26.30
C LEU A 8 7.59 1.12 -25.51
N ASP A 9 8.80 1.04 -24.98
CA ASP A 9 9.44 2.14 -24.26
C ASP A 9 9.64 3.37 -25.13
N HIS A 10 10.14 3.18 -26.33
CA HIS A 10 10.31 4.28 -27.28
C HIS A 10 8.98 4.98 -27.56
N TYR A 11 7.92 4.21 -27.73
CA TYR A 11 6.57 4.74 -28.00
C TYR A 11 5.96 5.43 -26.79
N PHE A 12 6.11 4.88 -25.59
CA PHE A 12 5.60 5.51 -24.38
C PHE A 12 6.39 6.76 -23.97
N ARG A 13 7.68 6.84 -24.27
CA ARG A 13 8.48 8.06 -24.13
C ARG A 13 8.10 9.15 -25.15
N LEU A 14 7.72 8.76 -26.36
CA LEU A 14 7.22 9.69 -27.37
C LEU A 14 5.78 10.13 -27.11
N GLY A 15 4.98 9.30 -26.46
CA GLY A 15 3.60 9.60 -26.09
C GLY A 15 3.50 10.53 -24.88
N LYS A 16 4.10 11.71 -24.97
CA LYS A 16 4.19 12.75 -23.89
C LYS A 16 2.87 13.14 -23.21
N ASN A 17 1.73 12.59 -23.62
CA ASN A 17 0.39 12.95 -23.15
C ASN A 17 -0.39 11.76 -22.55
N LEU A 18 0.20 10.56 -22.42
CA LEU A 18 -0.45 9.45 -21.74
C LEU A 18 -0.17 9.55 -20.24
N ASN A 19 -1.22 9.68 -19.46
CA ASN A 19 -1.10 9.50 -18.03
C ASN A 19 -0.87 8.00 -17.69
N GLN A 20 -0.48 7.70 -16.48
CA GLN A 20 -0.18 6.33 -16.04
C GLN A 20 -1.33 5.35 -16.30
N ARG A 21 -2.58 5.78 -16.07
CA ARG A 21 -3.78 4.95 -16.32
C ARG A 21 -3.95 4.59 -17.78
N ASP A 22 -3.77 5.58 -18.67
CA ASP A 22 -3.87 5.36 -20.11
C ASP A 22 -2.77 4.46 -20.61
N THR A 23 -1.56 4.60 -20.07
CA THR A 23 -0.42 3.73 -20.38
C THR A 23 -0.72 2.27 -20.04
N ILE A 24 -1.24 2.00 -18.84
CA ILE A 24 -1.62 0.65 -18.39
C ILE A 24 -2.73 0.07 -19.28
N ALA A 25 -3.78 0.86 -19.57
CA ALA A 25 -4.89 0.40 -20.42
C ALA A 25 -4.43 0.04 -21.84
N VAL A 26 -3.61 0.90 -22.46
CA VAL A 26 -3.06 0.66 -23.79
C VAL A 26 -2.20 -0.59 -23.79
N ARG A 27 -1.35 -0.78 -22.80
CA ARG A 27 -0.49 -1.96 -22.67
C ARG A 27 -1.28 -3.25 -22.61
N ARG A 28 -2.33 -3.32 -21.80
CA ARG A 28 -3.24 -4.48 -21.75
C ARG A 28 -3.90 -4.77 -23.11
N MET A 29 -4.29 -3.71 -23.82
CA MET A 29 -4.85 -3.86 -25.16
C MET A 29 -3.81 -4.44 -26.13
N VAL A 30 -2.57 -3.95 -26.11
CA VAL A 30 -1.47 -4.47 -26.92
C VAL A 30 -1.24 -5.94 -26.62
N ASP A 31 -1.10 -6.31 -25.34
CA ASP A 31 -0.87 -7.71 -24.94
C ASP A 31 -2.03 -8.62 -25.36
N GLY A 32 -3.27 -8.16 -25.19
CA GLY A 32 -4.44 -8.90 -25.62
C GLY A 32 -4.50 -9.10 -27.14
N TYR A 33 -4.23 -8.06 -27.91
CA TYR A 33 -4.20 -8.13 -29.37
C TYR A 33 -3.05 -9.00 -29.89
N LEU A 34 -1.86 -8.88 -29.31
CA LEU A 34 -0.72 -9.71 -29.71
C LEU A 34 -0.99 -11.20 -29.46
N LYS A 35 -1.57 -11.55 -28.30
CA LYS A 35 -1.97 -12.93 -28.01
C LYS A 35 -3.02 -13.46 -28.95
N LEU A 36 -3.94 -12.60 -29.40
CA LEU A 36 -5.02 -12.98 -30.32
C LEU A 36 -4.51 -13.11 -31.75
N MET A 37 -3.71 -12.16 -32.22
CA MET A 37 -3.26 -12.09 -33.60
C MET A 37 -2.04 -12.98 -33.88
N TYR A 38 -1.19 -13.16 -32.87
CA TYR A 38 0.08 -13.91 -32.94
C TYR A 38 0.17 -14.93 -31.80
N PRO A 39 -0.64 -15.99 -31.81
CA PRO A 39 -0.70 -16.96 -30.70
C PRO A 39 0.60 -17.74 -30.52
N ASP A 40 1.45 -17.81 -31.54
CA ASP A 40 2.78 -18.40 -31.50
C ASP A 40 3.84 -17.45 -30.89
N GLY A 41 3.47 -16.19 -30.64
CA GLY A 41 4.36 -15.17 -30.09
C GLY A 41 5.37 -14.62 -31.09
N VAL A 42 5.21 -14.91 -32.40
CA VAL A 42 6.12 -14.44 -33.46
C VAL A 42 5.48 -13.25 -34.17
N PHE A 43 6.06 -12.09 -34.01
CA PHE A 43 5.68 -10.85 -34.70
C PHE A 43 6.91 -9.95 -34.90
N ASP A 44 6.86 -9.11 -35.91
CA ASP A 44 7.90 -8.15 -36.18
C ASP A 44 7.62 -6.77 -35.61
N LYS A 45 8.55 -5.84 -35.78
CA LYS A 45 8.44 -4.48 -35.26
C LYS A 45 7.27 -3.71 -35.89
N SER A 46 6.99 -3.91 -37.17
CA SER A 46 5.92 -3.22 -37.90
C SER A 46 4.56 -3.67 -37.39
N GLU A 47 4.38 -4.96 -37.16
CA GLU A 47 3.17 -5.57 -36.61
C GLU A 47 2.92 -5.09 -35.19
N LEU A 48 3.98 -4.96 -34.37
CA LEU A 48 3.86 -4.38 -33.03
C LEU A 48 3.43 -2.90 -33.08
N GLU A 49 4.01 -2.11 -33.96
CA GLU A 49 3.65 -0.70 -34.13
C GLU A 49 2.19 -0.55 -34.58
N GLU A 50 1.70 -1.40 -35.46
CA GLU A 50 0.30 -1.40 -35.90
C GLU A 50 -0.66 -1.72 -34.72
N VAL A 51 -0.39 -2.78 -33.99
CA VAL A 51 -1.19 -3.16 -32.80
C VAL A 51 -1.20 -2.03 -31.76
N LEU A 52 -0.06 -1.36 -31.57
CA LEU A 52 0.05 -0.24 -30.65
C LEU A 52 -0.79 0.96 -31.10
N GLN A 53 -0.77 1.31 -32.40
CA GLN A 53 -1.59 2.39 -32.95
C GLN A 53 -3.09 2.10 -32.80
N ILE A 54 -3.53 0.88 -33.08
CA ILE A 54 -4.91 0.44 -32.88
C ILE A 54 -5.30 0.57 -31.41
N SER A 55 -4.44 0.13 -30.51
CA SER A 55 -4.71 0.19 -29.06
C SER A 55 -4.81 1.62 -28.53
N LEU A 56 -3.96 2.52 -29.00
CA LEU A 56 -4.01 3.96 -28.68
C LEU A 56 -5.31 4.62 -29.16
N GLU A 57 -5.70 4.33 -30.38
CA GLU A 57 -6.94 4.88 -30.96
C GLU A 57 -8.18 4.32 -30.23
N MET A 58 -8.20 3.02 -29.89
CA MET A 58 -9.28 2.45 -29.10
C MET A 58 -9.37 3.09 -27.72
N ARG A 59 -8.23 3.29 -27.04
CA ARG A 59 -8.22 3.96 -25.74
C ARG A 59 -8.78 5.38 -25.84
N ARG A 60 -8.40 6.13 -26.87
CA ARG A 60 -8.94 7.46 -27.11
C ARG A 60 -10.46 7.42 -27.28
N ARG A 61 -11.00 6.50 -28.10
CA ARG A 61 -12.44 6.36 -28.33
C ARG A 61 -13.19 5.98 -27.06
N VAL A 62 -12.65 5.05 -26.28
CA VAL A 62 -13.24 4.66 -24.97
C VAL A 62 -13.31 5.85 -24.03
N LYS A 63 -12.25 6.66 -23.93
CA LYS A 63 -12.26 7.87 -23.10
C LYS A 63 -13.31 8.90 -23.56
N GLU A 64 -13.44 9.09 -24.86
CA GLU A 64 -14.47 9.99 -25.41
C GLU A 64 -15.90 9.52 -25.09
N GLN A 65 -16.15 8.21 -25.18
CA GLN A 65 -17.46 7.64 -24.82
C GLN A 65 -17.72 7.76 -23.32
N LEU A 66 -16.75 7.42 -22.47
CA LEU A 66 -16.88 7.54 -21.02
C LEU A 66 -17.11 8.99 -20.59
N LYS A 67 -16.47 9.96 -21.24
CA LYS A 67 -16.72 11.39 -20.99
C LYS A 67 -18.17 11.77 -21.33
N LYS A 68 -18.74 11.22 -22.39
CA LYS A 68 -20.15 11.42 -22.78
C LYS A 68 -21.12 10.79 -21.78
N LEU A 69 -20.73 9.69 -21.11
CA LEU A 69 -21.52 8.96 -20.11
C LEU A 69 -21.36 9.49 -18.67
N GLY A 70 -20.74 10.65 -18.48
CA GLY A 70 -20.58 11.27 -17.17
C GLY A 70 -19.21 11.01 -16.50
N GLY A 71 -18.25 10.47 -17.24
CA GLY A 71 -16.86 10.40 -16.79
C GLY A 71 -16.53 9.30 -15.78
N MET A 72 -17.44 8.36 -15.54
CA MET A 72 -17.15 7.19 -14.69
C MET A 72 -16.35 6.15 -15.49
N GLU A 73 -15.08 6.05 -15.22
CA GLU A 73 -14.24 4.94 -15.65
C GLU A 73 -14.28 3.83 -14.60
N PHE A 74 -14.87 2.69 -14.95
CA PHE A 74 -14.73 1.48 -14.16
C PHE A 74 -13.38 0.86 -14.52
N TYR A 75 -12.42 0.93 -13.61
CA TYR A 75 -11.16 0.20 -13.73
C TYR A 75 -11.31 -1.13 -13.01
N ASP A 76 -10.88 -2.19 -13.68
CA ASP A 76 -10.64 -3.46 -13.03
C ASP A 76 -9.60 -3.25 -11.92
N VAL A 77 -9.90 -3.70 -10.71
CA VAL A 77 -9.12 -3.43 -9.49
C VAL A 77 -7.69 -3.99 -9.57
N ASN A 78 -7.42 -4.83 -10.54
CA ASN A 78 -6.16 -5.55 -10.71
C ASN A 78 -5.27 -4.92 -11.80
N PHE A 79 -4.66 -3.77 -11.51
CA PHE A 79 -3.65 -3.22 -12.40
C PHE A 79 -2.27 -3.75 -12.06
N SER A 80 -1.65 -4.42 -13.03
CA SER A 80 -0.21 -4.62 -13.03
C SER A 80 0.42 -3.82 -14.17
N TYR A 81 1.61 -3.31 -13.94
CA TYR A 81 2.48 -2.83 -15.01
C TYR A 81 3.80 -3.60 -14.95
N ILE A 82 4.43 -3.77 -16.08
CA ILE A 82 5.77 -4.36 -16.13
C ILE A 82 6.75 -3.20 -16.11
N ASP A 83 7.65 -3.19 -15.15
CA ASP A 83 8.79 -2.30 -15.17
C ASP A 83 9.72 -2.77 -16.30
N LEU A 84 10.03 -1.85 -17.21
CA LEU A 84 10.81 -2.18 -18.39
C LEU A 84 12.32 -2.17 -18.13
N GLU A 85 12.76 -1.64 -17.00
CA GLU A 85 14.16 -1.68 -16.62
C GLU A 85 14.58 -3.07 -16.12
N ASP A 86 13.70 -3.73 -15.34
CA ASP A 86 13.98 -5.05 -14.77
C ASP A 86 13.03 -6.15 -15.27
N MET A 87 12.07 -5.82 -16.13
CA MET A 87 11.02 -6.71 -16.64
C MET A 87 10.16 -7.35 -15.54
N SER A 88 10.13 -6.77 -14.36
CA SER A 88 9.31 -7.24 -13.26
C SER A 88 7.87 -6.71 -13.35
N GLU A 89 6.92 -7.54 -12.92
CA GLU A 89 5.51 -7.15 -12.87
C GLU A 89 5.22 -6.48 -11.51
N HIS A 90 4.85 -5.21 -11.58
CA HIS A 90 4.46 -4.42 -10.42
C HIS A 90 2.95 -4.21 -10.39
N TYR A 91 2.36 -4.37 -9.21
CA TYR A 91 0.93 -4.19 -9.01
C TYR A 91 0.66 -2.85 -8.34
N VAL A 92 -0.12 -2.02 -9.01
CA VAL A 92 -0.54 -0.71 -8.48
C VAL A 92 -2.01 -0.79 -8.10
N SER A 93 -2.32 -0.46 -6.85
CA SER A 93 -3.70 -0.29 -6.43
C SER A 93 -4.24 1.06 -6.89
N VAL A 94 -5.43 1.04 -7.47
CA VAL A 94 -6.17 2.28 -7.82
C VAL A 94 -7.24 2.48 -6.76
N PRO A 95 -7.39 3.69 -6.19
CA PRO A 95 -8.48 3.98 -5.26
C PRO A 95 -9.84 3.70 -5.91
N GLU A 96 -10.69 2.90 -5.25
CA GLU A 96 -12.04 2.54 -5.74
C GLU A 96 -12.97 3.76 -5.91
N GLN A 97 -12.68 4.85 -5.24
CA GLN A 97 -13.48 6.07 -5.26
C GLN A 97 -12.67 7.24 -5.82
N GLY A 98 -12.65 7.40 -7.12
CA GLY A 98 -12.42 8.65 -7.84
C GLY A 98 -11.34 9.62 -7.32
N GLY A 99 -10.23 9.13 -6.73
CA GLY A 99 -9.08 9.98 -6.39
C GLY A 99 -9.20 10.77 -5.08
N GLY A 100 -10.09 10.40 -4.17
CA GLY A 100 -10.10 10.94 -2.82
C GLY A 100 -8.88 10.44 -2.02
N LYS A 101 -8.31 11.30 -1.18
CA LYS A 101 -7.24 10.92 -0.26
C LYS A 101 -7.76 9.87 0.72
N LEU A 102 -7.19 8.68 0.71
CA LEU A 102 -7.54 7.61 1.65
C LEU A 102 -7.04 7.91 3.07
N ILE A 103 -5.90 8.60 3.15
CA ILE A 103 -5.34 9.10 4.41
C ILE A 103 -5.72 10.57 4.55
N PRO A 104 -6.55 10.94 5.53
CA PRO A 104 -7.07 12.31 5.66
C PRO A 104 -5.99 13.30 6.08
N ASP A 105 -6.15 14.57 5.70
CA ASP A 105 -5.22 15.65 6.06
C ASP A 105 -5.26 16.03 7.55
N GLY A 106 -6.32 15.68 8.27
CA GLY A 106 -6.51 16.00 9.69
C GLY A 106 -5.88 14.99 10.64
N MET A 107 -6.03 15.26 11.95
CA MET A 107 -5.67 14.28 12.97
C MET A 107 -6.69 13.15 12.97
N CYS A 108 -6.19 11.92 13.07
CA CYS A 108 -7.02 10.74 13.26
C CYS A 108 -7.56 10.68 14.71
N ASN A 109 -8.58 9.86 14.91
CA ASN A 109 -9.01 9.51 16.26
C ASN A 109 -7.99 8.58 16.93
N PRO A 110 -7.88 8.59 18.27
CA PRO A 110 -7.10 7.58 18.98
C PRO A 110 -7.50 6.17 18.56
N GLY A 111 -6.51 5.32 18.31
CA GLY A 111 -6.73 3.94 17.85
C GLY A 111 -6.93 3.78 16.35
N GLN A 112 -6.90 4.84 15.58
CA GLN A 112 -6.97 4.80 14.12
C GLN A 112 -5.56 4.89 13.52
N VAL A 113 -5.20 3.90 12.69
CA VAL A 113 -3.87 3.79 12.07
C VAL A 113 -4.02 3.42 10.60
N TYR A 114 -3.20 4.03 9.75
CA TYR A 114 -3.08 3.69 8.33
C TYR A 114 -1.75 3.00 8.08
N THR A 115 -1.78 1.91 7.35
CA THR A 115 -0.58 1.17 6.91
C THR A 115 -0.66 0.86 5.43
N VAL A 116 0.51 0.78 4.79
CA VAL A 116 0.64 0.40 3.39
C VAL A 116 1.43 -0.90 3.34
N SER A 117 0.90 -1.88 2.66
CA SER A 117 1.53 -3.20 2.53
C SER A 117 0.98 -3.97 1.33
N ARG A 118 1.65 -5.04 0.97
CA ARG A 118 1.18 -5.98 -0.05
C ARG A 118 0.02 -6.81 0.50
N GLY A 119 -1.11 -6.79 -0.22
CA GLY A 119 -2.27 -7.63 0.03
C GLY A 119 -2.15 -9.01 -0.63
N LYS A 120 -3.17 -9.83 -0.45
CA LYS A 120 -3.23 -11.20 -1.02
C LYS A 120 -3.26 -11.26 -2.53
N SER A 121 -3.81 -10.25 -3.19
CA SER A 121 -3.78 -10.14 -4.64
C SER A 121 -2.37 -9.94 -5.21
N GLY A 122 -1.37 -9.68 -4.35
CA GLY A 122 -0.02 -9.26 -4.74
C GLY A 122 0.10 -7.75 -4.97
N MET A 123 -0.99 -6.99 -4.89
CA MET A 123 -0.99 -5.54 -5.00
C MET A 123 -0.60 -4.88 -3.67
N ILE A 124 0.00 -3.69 -3.76
CA ILE A 124 0.28 -2.85 -2.59
C ILE A 124 -0.88 -1.86 -2.43
N GLY A 125 -1.37 -1.73 -1.22
CA GLY A 125 -2.49 -0.84 -0.93
C GLY A 125 -2.55 -0.38 0.51
N VAL A 126 -3.57 0.42 0.79
CA VAL A 126 -3.80 1.05 2.09
C VAL A 126 -4.79 0.23 2.91
N PHE A 127 -4.40 -0.01 4.15
CA PHE A 127 -5.25 -0.64 5.16
C PHE A 127 -5.46 0.35 6.31
N ARG A 128 -6.68 0.36 6.84
CA ARG A 128 -7.04 1.14 8.02
C ARG A 128 -7.36 0.22 9.19
N LEU A 129 -6.80 0.54 10.33
CA LEU A 129 -7.10 -0.10 11.60
C LEU A 129 -7.87 0.90 12.47
N GLU A 130 -8.93 0.43 13.09
CA GLU A 130 -9.72 1.21 14.05
C GLU A 130 -9.89 0.39 15.33
N SER A 131 -9.44 0.92 16.45
CA SER A 131 -9.45 0.20 17.72
C SER A 131 -10.31 0.89 18.79
N GLN A 132 -10.88 0.07 19.64
CA GLN A 132 -11.60 0.47 20.84
C GLN A 132 -11.06 -0.28 22.05
N MET A 133 -11.19 0.31 23.21
CA MET A 133 -10.79 -0.28 24.48
C MET A 133 -11.94 -0.17 25.50
N LEU A 134 -12.21 -1.26 26.17
CA LEU A 134 -13.27 -1.37 27.18
C LEU A 134 -12.70 -1.91 28.49
N PRO A 135 -13.32 -1.62 29.63
CA PRO A 135 -13.05 -2.37 30.88
C PRO A 135 -13.32 -3.85 30.63
N GLY A 136 -12.41 -4.72 31.04
CA GLY A 136 -12.56 -6.14 30.76
C GLY A 136 -11.51 -7.02 31.43
N SER A 137 -11.23 -8.17 30.85
CA SER A 137 -10.36 -9.22 31.39
C SER A 137 -9.15 -9.57 30.52
N GLY A 138 -8.82 -8.72 29.57
CA GLY A 138 -7.66 -8.90 28.68
C GLY A 138 -8.00 -9.64 27.39
N LYS A 139 -9.23 -9.56 26.94
CA LYS A 139 -9.62 -10.12 25.63
C LYS A 139 -9.11 -9.24 24.50
N PHE A 140 -8.80 -9.89 23.38
CA PHE A 140 -8.42 -9.23 22.14
C PHE A 140 -9.31 -9.73 21.00
N GLU A 141 -10.24 -8.91 20.57
CA GLU A 141 -11.17 -9.20 19.49
C GLU A 141 -10.75 -8.50 18.20
N ARG A 142 -10.92 -9.19 17.08
CA ARG A 142 -10.49 -8.73 15.76
C ARG A 142 -11.58 -8.99 14.74
N THR A 143 -11.89 -8.00 13.95
CA THR A 143 -12.85 -8.08 12.84
C THR A 143 -12.22 -7.62 11.54
N GLY A 144 -12.74 -8.07 10.41
CA GLY A 144 -12.24 -7.68 9.09
C GLY A 144 -11.08 -8.51 8.54
N LEU A 145 -10.50 -9.45 9.32
CA LEU A 145 -9.37 -10.29 8.88
C LEU A 145 -9.79 -11.49 8.02
N GLY A 146 -11.07 -11.81 7.96
CA GLY A 146 -11.55 -13.04 7.32
C GLY A 146 -11.04 -14.31 8.01
N SER A 147 -10.89 -15.39 7.23
CA SER A 147 -10.41 -16.70 7.73
C SER A 147 -8.89 -16.86 7.69
N ASP A 148 -8.18 -15.83 7.22
CA ASP A 148 -6.73 -15.89 6.99
C ASP A 148 -5.92 -16.13 8.25
N ARG A 149 -5.07 -17.16 8.21
CA ARG A 149 -4.24 -17.56 9.33
C ARG A 149 -3.10 -16.56 9.56
N ASP A 150 -2.42 -16.13 8.49
CA ASP A 150 -1.26 -15.24 8.59
C ASP A 150 -1.66 -13.88 9.17
N CYS A 151 -2.82 -13.34 8.76
CA CYS A 151 -3.38 -12.13 9.33
C CYS A 151 -3.67 -12.27 10.83
N LYS A 152 -4.24 -13.42 11.24
CA LYS A 152 -4.53 -13.69 12.64
C LYS A 152 -3.26 -13.86 13.47
N GLU A 153 -2.24 -14.55 12.94
CA GLU A 153 -0.96 -14.74 13.62
C GLU A 153 -0.20 -13.41 13.76
N SER A 154 -0.16 -12.58 12.72
CA SER A 154 0.48 -11.28 12.76
C SER A 154 -0.14 -10.37 13.83
N THR A 155 -1.46 -10.30 13.89
CA THR A 155 -2.16 -9.50 14.91
C THR A 155 -2.00 -10.03 16.31
N ASN A 156 -1.94 -11.36 16.49
CA ASN A 156 -1.61 -11.98 17.78
C ASN A 156 -0.19 -11.64 18.23
N THR A 157 0.76 -11.59 17.30
CA THR A 157 2.15 -11.20 17.57
C THR A 157 2.19 -9.82 18.24
N ALA A 158 1.45 -8.85 17.71
CA ALA A 158 1.37 -7.51 18.28
C ALA A 158 0.81 -7.51 19.71
N PHE A 159 -0.28 -8.22 19.93
CA PHE A 159 -0.92 -8.26 21.25
C PHE A 159 -0.06 -8.99 22.29
N ASN A 160 0.61 -10.08 21.89
CA ASN A 160 1.54 -10.78 22.77
C ASN A 160 2.79 -9.93 23.08
N PHE A 161 3.29 -9.18 22.09
CA PHE A 161 4.36 -8.22 22.33
C PHE A 161 3.91 -7.15 23.35
N LEU A 162 2.72 -6.61 23.20
CA LEU A 162 2.18 -5.61 24.13
C LEU A 162 2.02 -6.16 25.55
N LYS A 163 1.55 -7.41 25.70
CA LYS A 163 1.46 -8.07 27.01
C LYS A 163 2.82 -8.18 27.69
N ALA A 164 3.85 -8.55 26.94
CA ALA A 164 5.19 -8.73 27.47
C ALA A 164 5.92 -7.41 27.75
N ASN A 165 5.70 -6.40 26.90
CA ASN A 165 6.54 -5.18 26.86
C ASN A 165 5.75 -3.88 27.09
N GLY A 166 4.45 -3.92 27.30
CA GLY A 166 3.62 -2.71 27.39
C GLY A 166 4.08 -1.71 28.45
N LYS A 167 4.61 -2.20 29.57
CA LYS A 167 5.16 -1.35 30.64
C LYS A 167 6.40 -0.56 30.23
N ARG A 168 7.15 -1.02 29.22
CA ARG A 168 8.28 -0.28 28.64
C ARG A 168 7.80 0.89 27.78
N ILE A 169 6.61 0.76 27.20
CA ILE A 169 5.99 1.83 26.41
C ILE A 169 5.35 2.83 27.35
N SER A 170 4.50 2.37 28.26
CA SER A 170 3.88 3.23 29.28
C SER A 170 3.29 2.41 30.42
N GLY A 171 3.44 2.91 31.66
CA GLY A 171 2.78 2.35 32.84
C GLY A 171 1.25 2.43 32.79
N GLY A 172 0.67 3.27 31.93
CA GLY A 172 -0.78 3.39 31.74
C GLY A 172 -1.41 2.28 30.90
N ILE A 173 -0.60 1.45 30.20
CA ILE A 173 -1.11 0.38 29.36
C ILE A 173 -1.41 -0.86 30.21
N SER A 174 -2.67 -1.30 30.22
CA SER A 174 -3.08 -2.54 30.86
C SER A 174 -3.70 -3.49 29.86
N THR A 175 -3.14 -4.69 29.76
CA THR A 175 -3.69 -5.79 28.97
C THR A 175 -4.43 -6.83 29.83
N ALA A 176 -4.46 -6.66 31.15
CA ALA A 176 -5.12 -7.59 32.06
C ALA A 176 -6.52 -7.11 32.47
N SER A 177 -6.74 -5.80 32.58
CA SER A 177 -7.99 -5.18 33.05
C SER A 177 -8.75 -4.44 31.93
N LYS A 178 -8.31 -4.55 30.70
CA LYS A 178 -8.90 -3.92 29.50
C LYS A 178 -9.05 -4.93 28.39
N ASP A 179 -10.19 -4.91 27.74
CA ASP A 179 -10.42 -5.63 26.49
C ASP A 179 -10.19 -4.68 25.31
N TYR A 180 -9.62 -5.20 24.25
CA TYR A 180 -9.27 -4.47 23.04
C TYR A 180 -10.00 -5.05 21.83
N ILE A 181 -10.58 -4.20 21.02
CA ILE A 181 -11.28 -4.57 19.78
C ILE A 181 -10.65 -3.79 18.65
N ILE A 182 -10.24 -4.47 17.59
CA ILE A 182 -9.73 -3.83 16.35
C ILE A 182 -10.52 -4.30 15.15
N ASN A 183 -10.96 -3.35 14.34
CA ASN A 183 -11.48 -3.57 13.00
C ASN A 183 -10.39 -3.27 11.97
N TYR A 184 -10.15 -4.20 11.07
CA TYR A 184 -9.20 -4.09 9.97
C TYR A 184 -9.96 -3.90 8.66
N GLN A 185 -9.59 -2.89 7.90
CA GLN A 185 -10.26 -2.53 6.67
C GLN A 185 -9.25 -2.46 5.52
N ASP A 186 -9.53 -3.20 4.48
CA ASP A 186 -8.88 -3.10 3.18
C ASP A 186 -9.56 -1.99 2.39
N LEU A 187 -8.92 -0.85 2.25
CA LEU A 187 -9.53 0.33 1.63
C LEU A 187 -9.58 0.28 0.11
N GLN A 188 -8.97 -0.72 -0.50
CA GLN A 188 -8.82 -0.79 -1.96
C GLN A 188 -9.22 -2.15 -2.54
N GLY A 189 -9.75 -3.07 -1.72
CA GLY A 189 -10.25 -4.36 -2.19
C GLY A 189 -9.16 -5.33 -2.69
N ILE A 190 -7.91 -5.15 -2.23
CA ILE A 190 -6.76 -5.95 -2.69
C ILE A 190 -6.54 -7.25 -1.91
N GLY A 191 -7.38 -7.52 -0.93
CA GLY A 191 -7.21 -8.63 0.01
C GLY A 191 -6.31 -8.25 1.19
N MET A 192 -6.68 -8.74 2.38
CA MET A 192 -5.99 -8.39 3.63
C MET A 192 -4.50 -8.79 3.58
N THR A 193 -3.65 -7.99 4.20
CA THR A 193 -2.22 -8.28 4.34
C THR A 193 -1.93 -9.12 5.58
N GLY A 194 -0.91 -9.99 5.50
CA GLY A 194 -0.34 -10.69 6.66
C GLY A 194 0.66 -9.87 7.48
N LYS A 195 0.95 -8.62 7.08
CA LYS A 195 1.93 -7.74 7.73
C LYS A 195 1.22 -6.67 8.56
N LEU A 196 0.63 -7.09 9.68
CA LEU A 196 -0.21 -6.25 10.55
C LEU A 196 0.31 -6.09 11.98
N ALA A 197 1.44 -6.72 12.35
CA ALA A 197 1.89 -6.70 13.75
C ALA A 197 2.27 -5.27 14.20
N LEU A 198 3.09 -4.56 13.42
CA LEU A 198 3.47 -3.19 13.80
C LEU A 198 2.29 -2.22 13.82
N PRO A 199 1.46 -2.09 12.77
CA PRO A 199 0.31 -1.18 12.82
C PRO A 199 -0.69 -1.56 13.90
N THR A 200 -0.88 -2.85 14.20
CA THR A 200 -1.71 -3.31 15.31
C THR A 200 -1.16 -2.85 16.66
N LEU A 201 0.15 -2.99 16.89
CA LEU A 201 0.79 -2.51 18.12
C LEU A 201 0.59 -1.00 18.31
N ILE A 202 0.78 -0.23 17.25
CA ILE A 202 0.58 1.23 17.30
C ILE A 202 -0.89 1.57 17.59
N ALA A 203 -1.85 0.88 16.98
CA ALA A 203 -3.27 1.10 17.20
C ALA A 203 -3.68 0.78 18.65
N LEU A 204 -3.18 -0.33 19.21
CA LEU A 204 -3.42 -0.71 20.60
C LEU A 204 -2.83 0.32 21.58
N CYS A 205 -1.62 0.78 21.34
CA CYS A 205 -0.99 1.81 22.17
C CYS A 205 -1.71 3.16 22.05
N SER A 206 -2.11 3.52 20.84
CA SER A 206 -2.87 4.75 20.57
C SER A 206 -4.17 4.80 21.36
N ILE A 207 -4.97 3.74 21.32
CA ILE A 207 -6.23 3.71 22.07
C ILE A 207 -6.01 3.59 23.57
N ALA A 208 -5.02 2.82 24.02
CA ALA A 208 -4.70 2.67 25.43
C ALA A 208 -4.26 3.98 26.09
N LEU A 209 -3.54 4.81 25.35
CA LEU A 209 -3.03 6.11 25.81
C LEU A 209 -3.97 7.28 25.47
N GLY A 210 -5.06 7.03 24.73
CA GLY A 210 -5.96 8.08 24.26
C GLY A 210 -5.29 9.10 23.35
N ARG A 211 -4.21 8.71 22.65
CA ARG A 211 -3.42 9.59 21.77
C ARG A 211 -3.55 9.16 20.31
N PRO A 212 -3.96 10.08 19.43
CA PRO A 212 -3.96 9.82 18.00
C PRO A 212 -2.53 9.69 17.45
N THR A 213 -2.37 9.05 16.30
CA THR A 213 -1.15 9.13 15.52
C THR A 213 -0.93 10.56 14.99
N VAL A 214 0.32 10.92 14.71
CA VAL A 214 0.61 12.19 14.03
C VAL A 214 -0.16 12.26 12.71
N SER A 215 -0.59 13.45 12.33
CA SER A 215 -1.43 13.67 11.15
C SER A 215 -0.77 13.18 9.86
N THR A 216 -1.54 12.66 8.92
CA THR A 216 -1.10 12.22 7.58
C THR A 216 -0.03 11.12 7.60
N LEU A 217 0.00 10.29 8.65
CA LEU A 217 0.97 9.23 8.82
C LEU A 217 0.56 7.94 8.11
N ALA A 218 1.45 7.38 7.32
CA ALA A 218 1.43 5.99 6.88
C ALA A 218 2.49 5.19 7.64
N VAL A 219 2.11 4.05 8.17
CA VAL A 219 3.03 3.14 8.90
C VAL A 219 3.51 2.07 7.91
N LEU A 220 4.82 1.90 7.79
CA LEU A 220 5.46 0.85 7.00
C LEU A 220 6.38 0.00 7.86
N GLY A 221 6.51 -1.27 7.47
CA GLY A 221 7.36 -2.24 8.15
C GLY A 221 6.57 -3.19 9.04
N GLU A 222 7.30 -4.12 9.62
CA GLU A 222 6.75 -5.21 10.41
C GLU A 222 7.66 -5.53 11.60
N ILE A 223 7.10 -6.17 12.62
CA ILE A 223 7.85 -6.68 13.77
C ILE A 223 7.62 -8.18 13.96
N SER A 224 8.65 -8.87 14.46
CA SER A 224 8.51 -10.24 14.96
C SER A 224 7.94 -10.26 16.38
N ILE A 225 7.65 -11.46 16.90
CA ILE A 225 7.16 -11.63 18.28
C ILE A 225 8.15 -11.15 19.35
N SER A 226 9.44 -11.16 19.05
CA SER A 226 10.49 -10.63 19.93
C SER A 226 10.71 -9.11 19.75
N GLY A 227 9.99 -8.46 18.84
CA GLY A 227 10.15 -7.05 18.53
C GLY A 227 11.26 -6.75 17.53
N THR A 228 11.82 -7.77 16.85
CA THR A 228 12.78 -7.56 15.78
C THR A 228 12.09 -6.84 14.62
N ILE A 229 12.74 -5.76 14.15
CA ILE A 229 12.23 -4.95 13.06
C ILE A 229 12.57 -5.60 11.73
N LEU A 230 11.56 -5.73 10.88
CA LEU A 230 11.68 -6.24 9.52
C LEU A 230 11.59 -5.09 8.53
N LYS A 231 12.44 -5.12 7.50
CA LYS A 231 12.45 -4.10 6.45
C LYS A 231 11.18 -4.15 5.59
N VAL A 232 10.92 -3.05 4.90
CA VAL A 232 9.83 -2.94 3.94
C VAL A 232 10.26 -3.60 2.63
N ASP A 233 9.43 -4.49 2.11
CA ASP A 233 9.58 -5.00 0.76
C ASP A 233 9.05 -3.97 -0.24
N GLU A 234 9.68 -3.87 -1.41
CA GLU A 234 9.25 -2.97 -2.50
C GLU A 234 9.03 -1.52 -2.02
N LEU A 235 10.06 -0.95 -1.42
CA LEU A 235 9.99 0.37 -0.78
C LEU A 235 9.50 1.46 -1.73
N ALA A 236 9.99 1.50 -2.97
CA ALA A 236 9.59 2.52 -3.96
C ALA A 236 8.09 2.44 -4.27
N ASN A 237 7.57 1.24 -4.50
CA ASN A 237 6.14 1.03 -4.77
C ASN A 237 5.28 1.37 -3.55
N SER A 238 5.73 1.01 -2.35
CA SER A 238 5.04 1.34 -1.11
C SER A 238 4.97 2.84 -0.86
N LEU A 239 6.05 3.57 -1.13
CA LEU A 239 6.09 5.03 -1.01
C LEU A 239 5.21 5.69 -2.07
N GLN A 240 5.15 5.16 -3.30
CA GLN A 240 4.25 5.68 -4.32
C GLN A 240 2.79 5.56 -3.89
N VAL A 241 2.39 4.42 -3.34
CA VAL A 241 1.03 4.22 -2.80
C VAL A 241 0.76 5.18 -1.62
N CYS A 242 1.73 5.41 -0.74
CA CYS A 242 1.62 6.41 0.33
C CYS A 242 1.32 7.81 -0.22
N LEU A 243 2.06 8.23 -1.26
CA LEU A 243 1.90 9.55 -1.89
C LEU A 243 0.51 9.68 -2.52
N ASP A 244 0.11 8.71 -3.34
CA ASP A 244 -1.17 8.70 -4.04
C ASP A 244 -2.36 8.67 -3.07
N SER A 245 -2.17 8.09 -1.89
CA SER A 245 -3.17 7.98 -0.84
C SER A 245 -3.25 9.19 0.09
N GLY A 246 -2.35 10.16 -0.06
CA GLY A 246 -2.36 11.42 0.69
C GLY A 246 -1.49 11.44 1.95
N ALA A 247 -0.62 10.46 2.17
CA ALA A 247 0.35 10.51 3.25
C ALA A 247 1.38 11.63 3.00
N LYS A 248 1.72 12.35 4.06
CA LYS A 248 2.80 13.36 4.06
C LYS A 248 3.94 12.94 4.98
N LYS A 249 3.66 12.04 5.91
CA LYS A 249 4.62 11.44 6.84
C LYS A 249 4.60 9.94 6.67
N VAL A 250 5.78 9.34 6.67
CA VAL A 250 5.94 7.89 6.58
C VAL A 250 6.81 7.42 7.72
N LEU A 251 6.28 6.51 8.53
CA LEU A 251 7.02 5.81 9.56
C LEU A 251 7.72 4.61 8.94
N LEU A 252 9.04 4.59 8.95
CA LEU A 252 9.86 3.69 8.18
C LEU A 252 10.92 3.00 9.06
N PRO A 253 11.13 1.68 8.96
CA PRO A 253 12.19 1.02 9.73
C PRO A 253 13.57 1.49 9.27
N ILE A 254 14.48 1.71 10.21
CA ILE A 254 15.86 2.12 9.91
C ILE A 254 16.58 1.10 9.02
N THR A 255 16.17 -0.17 9.08
CA THR A 255 16.68 -1.24 8.21
C THR A 255 16.37 -1.05 6.74
N SER A 256 15.38 -0.22 6.39
CA SER A 256 15.04 0.14 5.01
C SER A 256 15.77 1.39 4.51
N ALA A 257 16.58 2.04 5.34
CA ALA A 257 17.27 3.29 4.93
C ALA A 257 18.24 3.06 3.76
N ALA A 258 18.87 1.89 3.68
CA ALA A 258 19.76 1.56 2.57
C ALA A 258 19.02 1.43 1.23
N ASP A 259 17.76 1.01 1.27
CA ASP A 259 16.94 0.80 0.09
C ASP A 259 16.42 2.15 -0.51
N LEU A 260 16.54 3.26 0.23
CA LEU A 260 16.19 4.60 -0.27
C LEU A 260 17.02 5.03 -1.47
N GLY A 261 18.22 4.50 -1.63
CA GLY A 261 19.04 4.75 -2.81
C GLY A 261 18.44 4.23 -4.12
N THR A 262 17.47 3.32 -4.02
CA THR A 262 16.73 2.76 -5.18
C THR A 262 15.43 3.50 -5.46
N VAL A 263 15.03 4.44 -4.59
CA VAL A 263 13.78 5.20 -4.71
C VAL A 263 14.05 6.51 -5.46
N PRO A 264 13.19 6.93 -6.40
CA PRO A 264 13.33 8.22 -7.07
C PRO A 264 13.44 9.38 -6.06
N PRO A 265 14.41 10.30 -6.22
CA PRO A 265 14.64 11.40 -5.28
C PRO A 265 13.40 12.29 -5.07
N GLU A 266 12.60 12.49 -6.11
CA GLU A 266 11.37 13.29 -6.08
C GLU A 266 10.33 12.64 -5.16
N LEU A 267 10.26 11.31 -5.16
CA LEU A 267 9.36 10.57 -4.30
C LEU A 267 9.81 10.64 -2.85
N VAL A 268 11.09 10.46 -2.58
CA VAL A 268 11.67 10.62 -1.23
C VAL A 268 11.42 12.03 -0.70
N GLY A 269 11.64 13.05 -1.53
CA GLY A 269 11.44 14.47 -1.19
C GLY A 269 9.99 14.87 -0.93
N SER A 270 9.03 14.01 -1.30
CA SER A 270 7.61 14.28 -1.09
C SER A 270 7.13 14.03 0.35
N PHE A 271 7.97 13.42 1.19
CA PHE A 271 7.60 13.00 2.54
C PHE A 271 8.50 13.59 3.62
N ASN A 272 7.95 13.70 4.83
CA ASN A 272 8.72 13.67 6.06
C ASN A 272 8.88 12.20 6.49
N LEU A 273 10.07 11.62 6.24
CA LEU A 273 10.38 10.25 6.62
C LEU A 273 10.78 10.20 8.10
N ILE A 274 10.09 9.35 8.87
CA ILE A 274 10.31 9.15 10.30
C ILE A 274 10.86 7.75 10.50
N PHE A 275 12.14 7.64 10.84
CA PHE A 275 12.78 6.34 11.04
C PHE A 275 12.61 5.84 12.47
N TYR A 276 12.34 4.55 12.62
CA TYR A 276 12.30 3.88 13.92
C TYR A 276 13.31 2.73 13.99
N SER A 277 13.84 2.50 15.18
CA SER A 277 14.87 1.50 15.44
C SER A 277 14.43 0.36 16.38
N SER A 278 13.26 0.48 17.00
CA SER A 278 12.63 -0.54 17.85
C SER A 278 11.12 -0.46 17.75
N ALA A 279 10.42 -1.49 18.25
CA ALA A 279 8.97 -1.49 18.29
C ALA A 279 8.43 -0.36 19.19
N GLU A 280 9.08 -0.11 20.33
CA GLU A 280 8.75 0.97 21.25
C GLU A 280 8.99 2.35 20.61
N ASP A 281 10.13 2.53 19.94
CA ASP A 281 10.48 3.74 19.20
C ASP A 281 9.46 4.05 18.10
N ALA A 282 9.00 3.01 17.38
CA ALA A 282 7.94 3.15 16.39
C ALA A 282 6.63 3.69 16.99
N VAL A 283 6.23 3.18 18.16
CA VAL A 283 5.04 3.66 18.86
C VAL A 283 5.21 5.12 19.27
N PHE A 284 6.33 5.49 19.89
CA PHE A 284 6.58 6.87 20.34
C PHE A 284 6.55 7.84 19.16
N LYS A 285 7.23 7.53 18.09
CA LYS A 285 7.27 8.39 16.90
C LYS A 285 5.92 8.47 16.18
N ALA A 286 5.18 7.36 16.11
CA ALA A 286 3.84 7.35 15.53
C ALA A 286 2.85 8.22 16.33
N LEU A 287 2.98 8.25 17.66
CA LEU A 287 2.11 9.02 18.55
C LEU A 287 2.64 10.44 18.83
N GLY A 288 3.80 10.81 18.29
CA GLY A 288 4.43 12.11 18.55
C GLY A 288 4.79 12.31 20.01
N VAL A 289 5.26 11.27 20.67
CA VAL A 289 5.74 11.29 22.05
C VAL A 289 7.27 11.25 21.98
N GLU A 290 7.92 12.25 22.53
CA GLU A 290 9.38 12.30 22.72
C GLU A 290 9.79 11.64 24.03
#